data_9edfdc54f9ebe9ff2eb1d633dc5cc124
#
_entry.id   9edfdc54f9ebe9ff2eb1d633dc5cc124
#
_cell.length_a   1.000
_cell.length_b   1.000
_cell.length_c   1.000
_cell.angle_alpha   90.00
_cell.angle_beta   90.00
_cell.angle_gamma   90.00
#
_symmetry.space_group_name_H-M   'P 1'
#
loop_
_entity.id
_entity.type
_entity.pdbx_description
1 polymer ?
#
loop_
_entity_poly.entity_id
_entity_poly.type
_entity_poly.pdbx_seq_one_letter_code
_entity_poly.pdbx_strand_id
1 'polypeptide(L)'
;MTAVSTADTGPRPRSPRARLRARLVLAGLSACGLAALAWASFVHPLPRMIYNPSDSVAVGWYRVDPLGDDTGSLPRPLSVGSIVLTTLPPDAAALAAQRGYLPARVPLLKRVGAVAPQEVCITGRVVRIDGVPSAAVLPADRWGRPLPSWQQCRRLEPGELFLLSVTNPASFDSRYFGPVSASAVIGVAHPVWLEAAHDGR
;
A
#
# COMPACT_ATOMS: atom_id res chain seq x y z
N MET A 1 -56.02 5.55 58.77
CA MET A 1 -54.99 4.51 58.42
C MET A 1 -55.34 4.00 57.04
N THR A 2 -54.70 4.59 56.00
CA THR A 2 -54.91 4.21 54.60
C THR A 2 -53.75 3.36 54.15
N ALA A 3 -54.04 2.08 53.84
CA ALA A 3 -53.03 1.15 53.34
C ALA A 3 -52.74 1.41 51.85
N VAL A 4 -51.50 1.77 51.51
CA VAL A 4 -51.04 1.91 50.13
C VAL A 4 -50.66 0.50 49.64
N SER A 5 -51.46 -0.03 48.69
CA SER A 5 -51.18 -1.28 47.99
C SER A 5 -50.10 -1.05 46.93
N THR A 6 -48.86 -1.50 47.17
CA THR A 6 -47.80 -1.54 46.16
C THR A 6 -48.08 -2.72 45.21
N ALA A 7 -48.53 -2.38 43.97
CA ALA A 7 -48.64 -3.37 42.91
C ALA A 7 -47.21 -3.81 42.46
N ASP A 8 -46.88 -5.08 42.76
CA ASP A 8 -45.65 -5.73 42.27
C ASP A 8 -45.74 -5.97 40.78
N THR A 9 -44.99 -5.14 40.01
CA THR A 9 -44.89 -5.23 38.57
C THR A 9 -43.69 -6.10 38.17
N GLY A 10 -43.69 -7.36 38.61
CA GLY A 10 -42.70 -8.34 38.19
C GLY A 10 -42.74 -8.56 36.65
N PRO A 11 -41.59 -8.77 36.01
CA PRO A 11 -41.52 -9.00 34.57
C PRO A 11 -42.25 -10.28 34.17
N ARG A 12 -43.31 -10.14 33.36
CA ARG A 12 -44.11 -11.26 32.85
C ARG A 12 -43.25 -12.30 32.15
N PRO A 13 -43.32 -13.61 32.45
CA PRO A 13 -42.56 -14.64 31.81
C PRO A 13 -42.93 -14.74 30.33
N ARG A 14 -41.92 -14.52 29.43
CA ARG A 14 -42.12 -14.63 27.99
C ARG A 14 -42.55 -16.04 27.60
N SER A 15 -43.56 -16.16 26.72
CA SER A 15 -44.07 -17.45 26.24
C SER A 15 -42.97 -18.31 25.62
N PRO A 16 -43.05 -19.66 25.70
CA PRO A 16 -42.05 -20.56 25.08
C PRO A 16 -41.81 -20.28 23.59
N ARG A 17 -42.86 -19.91 22.85
CA ARG A 17 -42.81 -19.55 21.44
C ARG A 17 -42.02 -18.25 21.21
N ALA A 18 -42.15 -17.26 22.08
CA ALA A 18 -41.36 -16.01 21.98
C ALA A 18 -39.88 -16.27 22.25
N ARG A 19 -39.54 -17.16 23.19
CA ARG A 19 -38.14 -17.58 23.46
C ARG A 19 -37.53 -18.33 22.28
N LEU A 20 -38.29 -19.23 21.64
CA LEU A 20 -37.85 -19.97 20.47
C LEU A 20 -37.58 -19.02 19.29
N ARG A 21 -38.50 -18.08 19.00
CA ARG A 21 -38.31 -17.06 17.95
C ARG A 21 -37.09 -16.19 18.20
N ALA A 22 -36.89 -15.74 19.44
CA ALA A 22 -35.69 -14.96 19.79
C ALA A 22 -34.40 -15.75 19.59
N ARG A 23 -34.37 -17.04 19.95
CA ARG A 23 -33.21 -17.93 19.70
C ARG A 23 -32.94 -18.14 18.22
N LEU A 24 -33.96 -18.31 17.39
CA LEU A 24 -33.82 -18.47 15.95
C LEU A 24 -33.32 -17.18 15.29
N VAL A 25 -33.80 -16.02 15.71
CA VAL A 25 -33.33 -14.71 15.22
C VAL A 25 -31.86 -14.48 15.59
N LEU A 26 -31.50 -14.77 16.85
CA LEU A 26 -30.11 -14.65 17.32
C LEU A 26 -29.19 -15.61 16.57
N ALA A 27 -29.59 -16.87 16.38
CA ALA A 27 -28.80 -17.84 15.63
C ALA A 27 -28.63 -17.40 14.16
N GLY A 28 -29.67 -16.86 13.51
CA GLY A 28 -29.61 -16.33 12.16
C GLY A 28 -28.67 -15.14 12.05
N LEU A 29 -28.76 -14.17 12.97
CA LEU A 29 -27.86 -13.02 13.01
C LEU A 29 -26.39 -13.44 13.25
N SER A 30 -26.16 -14.41 14.14
CA SER A 30 -24.82 -14.93 14.38
C SER A 30 -24.26 -15.64 13.16
N ALA A 31 -25.06 -16.45 12.47
CA ALA A 31 -24.64 -17.14 11.23
C ALA A 31 -24.32 -16.14 10.12
N CYS A 32 -25.16 -15.11 9.94
CA CYS A 32 -24.89 -14.02 8.98
C CYS A 32 -23.61 -13.25 9.32
N GLY A 33 -23.40 -12.94 10.60
CA GLY A 33 -22.17 -12.28 11.07
C GLY A 33 -20.92 -13.10 10.81
N LEU A 34 -20.96 -14.41 11.11
CA LEU A 34 -19.84 -15.33 10.84
C LEU A 34 -19.60 -15.48 9.32
N ALA A 35 -20.64 -15.57 8.51
CA ALA A 35 -20.53 -15.64 7.06
C ALA A 35 -19.91 -14.35 6.48
N ALA A 36 -20.30 -13.18 6.98
CA ALA A 36 -19.72 -11.91 6.58
C ALA A 36 -18.25 -11.78 6.98
N LEU A 37 -17.87 -12.23 8.17
CA LEU A 37 -16.49 -12.28 8.63
C LEU A 37 -15.64 -13.24 7.79
N ALA A 38 -16.17 -14.44 7.49
CA ALA A 38 -15.51 -15.40 6.62
C ALA A 38 -15.31 -14.81 5.22
N TRP A 39 -16.36 -14.22 4.64
CA TRP A 39 -16.27 -13.54 3.34
C TRP A 39 -15.21 -12.45 3.34
N ALA A 40 -15.21 -11.57 4.34
CA ALA A 40 -14.21 -10.51 4.48
C ALA A 40 -12.78 -11.04 4.65
N SER A 41 -12.60 -12.26 5.18
CA SER A 41 -11.30 -12.90 5.35
C SER A 41 -10.76 -13.52 4.04
N PHE A 42 -11.64 -13.92 3.13
CA PHE A 42 -11.27 -14.51 1.83
C PHE A 42 -11.18 -13.49 0.71
N VAL A 43 -12.00 -12.44 0.76
CA VAL A 43 -11.93 -11.32 -0.18
C VAL A 43 -10.93 -10.32 0.39
N HIS A 44 -9.69 -10.31 -0.13
CA HIS A 44 -8.75 -9.22 0.13
C HIS A 44 -9.13 -8.04 -0.77
N PRO A 45 -9.94 -7.07 -0.29
CA PRO A 45 -10.18 -5.88 -1.08
C PRO A 45 -8.83 -5.18 -1.25
N LEU A 46 -8.44 -4.91 -2.49
CA LEU A 46 -7.29 -4.04 -2.75
C LEU A 46 -7.53 -2.72 -1.99
N PRO A 47 -6.51 -2.21 -1.29
CA PRO A 47 -6.67 -0.95 -0.57
C PRO A 47 -7.00 0.14 -1.58
N ARG A 48 -8.28 0.53 -1.65
CA ARG A 48 -8.74 1.61 -2.55
C ARG A 48 -8.30 2.99 -2.05
N MET A 49 -8.04 3.10 -0.75
CA MET A 49 -7.54 4.31 -0.12
C MET A 49 -6.37 3.95 0.79
N ILE A 50 -5.24 4.63 0.58
CA ILE A 50 -4.04 4.47 1.41
C ILE A 50 -3.54 5.83 1.86
N TYR A 51 -2.99 5.88 3.06
CA TYR A 51 -2.26 7.04 3.56
C TYR A 51 -0.75 6.79 3.41
N ASN A 52 -0.05 7.72 2.78
CA ASN A 52 1.40 7.73 2.68
C ASN A 52 2.01 8.68 3.72
N PRO A 53 2.68 8.17 4.75
CA PRO A 53 3.34 9.00 5.77
C PRO A 53 4.76 9.40 5.37
N SER A 54 5.28 8.90 4.23
CA SER A 54 6.66 9.10 3.82
C SER A 54 6.77 10.14 2.70
N ASP A 55 7.88 10.84 2.68
CA ASP A 55 8.20 11.88 1.70
C ASP A 55 8.80 11.35 0.38
N SER A 56 8.77 10.03 0.17
CA SER A 56 9.23 9.42 -1.09
C SER A 56 8.34 9.74 -2.30
N VAL A 57 7.08 10.02 -2.05
CA VAL A 57 6.12 10.78 -2.84
C VAL A 57 5.41 11.72 -1.87
N ALA A 58 4.65 12.69 -2.35
CA ALA A 58 3.98 13.64 -1.46
C ALA A 58 3.21 12.92 -0.33
N VAL A 59 3.29 13.43 0.89
CA VAL A 59 2.58 12.88 2.06
C VAL A 59 1.09 13.14 1.89
N GLY A 60 0.26 12.13 2.22
CA GLY A 60 -1.18 12.29 2.15
C GLY A 60 -1.94 11.03 1.74
N TRP A 61 -3.21 11.24 1.36
CA TRP A 61 -4.13 10.18 0.96
C TRP A 61 -4.13 9.95 -0.54
N TYR A 62 -4.08 8.69 -0.92
CA TYR A 62 -4.09 8.24 -2.30
C TYR A 62 -5.21 7.22 -2.53
N ARG A 63 -5.92 7.38 -3.66
CA ARG A 63 -6.78 6.33 -4.19
C ARG A 63 -5.95 5.43 -5.08
N VAL A 64 -6.05 4.12 -4.88
CA VAL A 64 -5.37 3.11 -5.69
C VAL A 64 -6.38 2.46 -6.63
N ASP A 65 -6.12 2.58 -7.91
CA ASP A 65 -6.89 1.92 -8.97
C ASP A 65 -6.12 0.64 -9.37
N PRO A 66 -6.72 -0.57 -9.23
CA PRO A 66 -6.06 -1.83 -9.56
C PRO A 66 -5.63 -1.88 -11.03
N LEU A 67 -4.52 -2.59 -11.31
CA LEU A 67 -4.18 -2.97 -12.67
C LEU A 67 -5.03 -4.18 -13.07
N GLY A 68 -6.00 -3.99 -13.97
CA GLY A 68 -6.85 -5.07 -14.46
C GLY A 68 -8.23 -5.14 -13.81
N ASP A 69 -8.81 -4.00 -13.43
CA ASP A 69 -10.22 -3.95 -13.06
C ASP A 69 -11.09 -4.36 -14.26
N ASP A 70 -12.07 -5.26 -14.00
CA ASP A 70 -13.03 -5.83 -14.98
C ASP A 70 -13.97 -4.78 -15.62
N THR A 71 -13.65 -3.51 -15.54
CA THR A 71 -14.43 -2.39 -16.08
C THR A 71 -14.30 -2.25 -17.61
N GLY A 72 -13.68 -3.22 -18.30
CA GLY A 72 -13.56 -3.24 -19.77
C GLY A 72 -12.63 -2.16 -20.34
N SER A 73 -11.98 -1.37 -19.51
CA SER A 73 -10.95 -0.42 -19.94
C SER A 73 -9.64 -1.17 -20.08
N LEU A 74 -8.99 -1.05 -21.24
CA LEU A 74 -7.64 -1.58 -21.44
C LEU A 74 -6.73 -1.08 -20.30
N PRO A 75 -5.87 -1.95 -19.71
CA PRO A 75 -4.93 -1.54 -18.69
C PRO A 75 -4.14 -0.33 -19.19
N ARG A 76 -4.25 0.79 -18.47
CA ARG A 76 -3.47 1.98 -18.85
C ARG A 76 -2.00 1.64 -18.71
N PRO A 77 -1.18 1.78 -19.77
CA PRO A 77 0.23 1.46 -19.69
C PRO A 77 0.87 2.30 -18.58
N LEU A 78 1.67 1.63 -17.74
CA LEU A 78 2.46 2.34 -16.73
C LEU A 78 3.48 3.23 -17.45
N SER A 79 3.52 4.49 -17.09
CA SER A 79 4.38 5.50 -17.71
C SER A 79 5.26 6.19 -16.68
N VAL A 80 6.32 6.81 -17.15
CA VAL A 80 7.16 7.68 -16.30
C VAL A 80 6.29 8.74 -15.64
N GLY A 81 6.50 8.94 -14.35
CA GLY A 81 5.71 9.87 -13.52
C GLY A 81 4.52 9.23 -12.82
N SER A 82 4.01 8.07 -13.26
CA SER A 82 2.95 7.35 -12.54
C SER A 82 3.38 7.03 -11.11
N ILE A 83 2.47 7.16 -10.15
CA ILE A 83 2.70 6.69 -8.78
C ILE A 83 2.07 5.31 -8.67
N VAL A 84 2.86 4.33 -8.23
CA VAL A 84 2.43 2.94 -8.15
C VAL A 84 2.53 2.41 -6.73
N LEU A 85 1.56 1.59 -6.37
CA LEU A 85 1.61 0.74 -5.19
C LEU A 85 2.12 -0.63 -5.64
N THR A 86 3.25 -1.09 -5.09
CA THR A 86 3.90 -2.33 -5.54
C THR A 86 4.48 -3.11 -4.37
N THR A 87 4.64 -4.41 -4.56
CA THR A 87 5.44 -5.22 -3.64
C THR A 87 6.93 -5.08 -3.95
N LEU A 88 7.75 -5.16 -2.92
CA LEU A 88 9.21 -5.19 -3.07
C LEU A 88 9.69 -6.59 -3.53
N PRO A 89 10.80 -6.68 -4.29
CA PRO A 89 11.51 -7.94 -4.46
C PRO A 89 11.86 -8.56 -3.10
N PRO A 90 11.87 -9.90 -2.96
CA PRO A 90 12.01 -10.58 -1.66
C PRO A 90 13.23 -10.12 -0.84
N ASP A 91 14.40 -10.00 -1.47
CA ASP A 91 15.63 -9.57 -0.80
C ASP A 91 15.56 -8.11 -0.35
N ALA A 92 14.97 -7.25 -1.17
CA ALA A 92 14.74 -5.84 -0.83
C ALA A 92 13.72 -5.70 0.31
N ALA A 93 12.65 -6.51 0.31
CA ALA A 93 11.66 -6.55 1.37
C ALA A 93 12.27 -7.01 2.70
N ALA A 94 13.10 -8.06 2.67
CA ALA A 94 13.81 -8.56 3.84
C ALA A 94 14.75 -7.49 4.42
N LEU A 95 15.55 -6.86 3.57
CA LEU A 95 16.46 -5.78 3.99
C LEU A 95 15.70 -4.57 4.56
N ALA A 96 14.61 -4.15 3.90
CA ALA A 96 13.78 -3.04 4.35
C ALA A 96 13.17 -3.31 5.73
N ALA A 97 12.65 -4.52 5.95
CA ALA A 97 12.08 -4.94 7.22
C ALA A 97 13.15 -5.02 8.32
N GLN A 98 14.29 -5.65 8.05
CA GLN A 98 15.41 -5.75 8.99
C GLN A 98 15.91 -4.39 9.45
N ARG A 99 15.90 -3.40 8.55
CA ARG A 99 16.39 -2.05 8.82
C ARG A 99 15.33 -1.09 9.32
N GLY A 100 14.08 -1.52 9.41
CA GLY A 100 12.96 -0.69 9.85
C GLY A 100 12.57 0.41 8.85
N TYR A 101 12.89 0.23 7.57
CA TYR A 101 12.44 1.16 6.52
C TYR A 101 10.98 0.95 6.15
N LEU A 102 10.57 -0.33 6.03
CA LEU A 102 9.21 -0.73 5.68
C LEU A 102 8.96 -2.15 6.22
N PRO A 103 7.84 -2.42 6.90
CA PRO A 103 7.48 -3.77 7.29
C PRO A 103 7.34 -4.69 6.05
N ALA A 104 7.76 -5.96 6.16
CA ALA A 104 7.89 -6.88 5.02
C ALA A 104 6.61 -7.08 4.19
N ARG A 105 5.43 -6.91 4.82
CA ARG A 105 4.13 -7.11 4.15
C ARG A 105 3.47 -5.80 3.70
N VAL A 106 4.11 -4.66 3.93
CA VAL A 106 3.58 -3.35 3.54
C VAL A 106 4.04 -3.04 2.13
N PRO A 107 3.11 -2.80 1.20
CA PRO A 107 3.46 -2.39 -0.16
C PRO A 107 4.17 -1.04 -0.18
N LEU A 108 5.03 -0.87 -1.18
CA LEU A 108 5.79 0.35 -1.41
C LEU A 108 5.00 1.30 -2.33
N LEU A 109 4.87 2.56 -1.94
CA LEU A 109 4.34 3.61 -2.81
C LEU A 109 5.50 4.41 -3.39
N LYS A 110 5.62 4.42 -4.73
CA LYS A 110 6.74 5.08 -5.43
C LYS A 110 6.32 5.63 -6.79
N ARG A 111 7.11 6.58 -7.26
CA ARG A 111 6.98 7.10 -8.63
C ARG A 111 7.78 6.24 -9.60
N VAL A 112 7.23 5.99 -10.77
CA VAL A 112 7.94 5.39 -11.89
C VAL A 112 8.91 6.44 -12.47
N GLY A 113 10.20 6.17 -12.38
CA GLY A 113 11.26 7.03 -12.89
C GLY A 113 11.64 6.68 -14.32
N ALA A 114 11.61 5.38 -14.67
CA ALA A 114 11.84 4.92 -16.03
C ALA A 114 11.05 3.65 -16.34
N VAL A 115 10.76 3.44 -17.63
CA VAL A 115 10.09 2.26 -18.22
C VAL A 115 10.84 1.80 -19.47
N ALA A 116 10.60 0.57 -19.93
CA ALA A 116 11.14 0.11 -21.19
C ALA A 116 10.70 1.03 -22.36
N PRO A 117 11.59 1.27 -23.36
CA PRO A 117 12.95 0.75 -23.54
C PRO A 117 14.06 1.67 -23.01
N GLN A 118 13.77 2.54 -22.02
CA GLN A 118 14.75 3.50 -21.50
C GLN A 118 15.99 2.80 -20.93
N GLU A 119 17.15 3.41 -21.11
CA GLU A 119 18.40 2.98 -20.53
C GLU A 119 18.57 3.56 -19.12
N VAL A 120 18.88 2.71 -18.15
CA VAL A 120 19.22 3.13 -16.80
C VAL A 120 20.64 2.70 -16.48
N CYS A 121 21.46 3.66 -16.10
CA CYS A 121 22.85 3.46 -15.70
C CYS A 121 23.07 4.01 -14.30
N ILE A 122 23.75 3.25 -13.43
CA ILE A 122 24.32 3.80 -12.19
C ILE A 122 25.83 3.79 -12.30
N THR A 123 26.40 4.96 -12.40
CA THR A 123 27.86 5.15 -12.54
C THR A 123 28.31 6.24 -11.56
N GLY A 124 29.30 5.93 -10.77
CA GLY A 124 29.88 6.91 -9.83
C GLY A 124 28.86 7.52 -8.86
N ARG A 125 27.91 6.73 -8.37
CA ARG A 125 26.83 7.16 -7.46
C ARG A 125 25.80 8.11 -8.08
N VAL A 126 25.65 8.09 -9.37
CA VAL A 126 24.63 8.86 -10.07
C VAL A 126 23.80 7.92 -10.93
N VAL A 127 22.46 7.97 -10.76
CA VAL A 127 21.51 7.37 -11.68
C VAL A 127 21.40 8.25 -12.91
N ARG A 128 21.56 7.65 -14.08
CA ARG A 128 21.30 8.29 -15.37
C ARG A 128 20.18 7.53 -16.07
N ILE A 129 19.23 8.26 -16.62
CA ILE A 129 18.15 7.70 -17.44
C ILE A 129 18.32 8.30 -18.83
N ASP A 130 18.54 7.45 -19.83
CA ASP A 130 18.87 7.87 -21.21
C ASP A 130 20.03 8.89 -21.23
N GLY A 131 21.06 8.65 -20.41
CA GLY A 131 22.23 9.53 -20.27
C GLY A 131 22.01 10.75 -19.37
N VAL A 132 20.78 11.10 -19.01
CA VAL A 132 20.47 12.30 -18.20
C VAL A 132 20.61 11.98 -16.70
N PRO A 133 21.42 12.73 -15.94
CA PRO A 133 21.51 12.58 -14.48
C PRO A 133 20.15 12.82 -13.82
N SER A 134 19.65 11.84 -13.06
CA SER A 134 18.29 11.84 -12.50
C SER A 134 18.27 11.81 -10.98
N ALA A 135 19.22 11.12 -10.33
CA ALA A 135 19.29 11.06 -8.87
C ALA A 135 20.68 10.64 -8.38
N ALA A 136 20.99 10.99 -7.14
CA ALA A 136 22.17 10.51 -6.43
C ALA A 136 21.90 9.16 -5.75
N VAL A 137 22.94 8.33 -5.63
CA VAL A 137 22.94 7.08 -4.87
C VAL A 137 23.74 7.30 -3.60
N LEU A 138 23.11 7.13 -2.44
CA LEU A 138 23.78 7.26 -1.15
C LEU A 138 24.56 5.98 -0.82
N PRO A 139 25.78 6.09 -0.24
CA PRO A 139 26.56 4.94 0.17
C PRO A 139 26.02 4.27 1.43
N ALA A 140 25.32 5.02 2.26
CA ALA A 140 24.81 4.57 3.55
C ALA A 140 23.47 5.25 3.85
N ASP A 141 22.71 4.64 4.73
CA ASP A 141 21.48 5.22 5.26
C ASP A 141 21.76 6.28 6.36
N ARG A 142 20.70 6.89 6.89
CA ARG A 142 20.79 7.92 7.95
C ARG A 142 21.45 7.45 9.24
N TRP A 143 21.62 6.15 9.44
CA TRP A 143 22.32 5.56 10.57
C TRP A 143 23.75 5.10 10.24
N GLY A 144 24.26 5.45 9.05
CA GLY A 144 25.60 5.09 8.61
C GLY A 144 25.73 3.64 8.14
N ARG A 145 24.64 2.87 8.00
CA ARG A 145 24.67 1.47 7.55
C ARG A 145 24.82 1.42 6.02
N PRO A 146 25.79 0.65 5.47
CA PRO A 146 26.02 0.58 4.04
C PRO A 146 24.75 0.19 3.27
N LEU A 147 24.43 0.90 2.19
CA LEU A 147 23.34 0.55 1.29
C LEU A 147 23.87 -0.29 0.11
N PRO A 148 23.13 -1.32 -0.32
CA PRO A 148 23.44 -1.96 -1.60
C PRO A 148 23.30 -0.94 -2.73
N SER A 149 23.86 -1.25 -3.89
CA SER A 149 23.67 -0.41 -5.08
C SER A 149 23.48 -1.31 -6.29
N TRP A 150 22.47 -0.99 -7.09
CA TRP A 150 22.25 -1.65 -8.38
C TRP A 150 23.23 -1.06 -9.41
N GLN A 151 24.46 -1.58 -9.44
CA GLN A 151 25.56 -1.08 -10.28
C GLN A 151 25.48 -1.70 -11.68
N GLN A 152 24.45 -1.37 -12.45
CA GLN A 152 24.29 -1.82 -13.82
C GLN A 152 24.05 -0.62 -14.74
N CYS A 153 24.29 -0.85 -16.05
CA CYS A 153 23.98 0.06 -17.11
C CYS A 153 23.37 -0.75 -18.25
N ARG A 154 22.04 -0.66 -18.39
CA ARG A 154 21.31 -1.41 -19.41
C ARG A 154 19.97 -0.79 -19.74
N ARG A 155 19.41 -1.17 -20.85
CA ARG A 155 18.02 -0.89 -21.17
C ARG A 155 17.10 -1.74 -20.30
N LEU A 156 15.97 -1.13 -19.92
CA LEU A 156 14.89 -1.85 -19.24
C LEU A 156 14.20 -2.77 -20.23
N GLU A 157 13.86 -3.97 -19.76
CA GLU A 157 13.11 -4.94 -20.55
C GLU A 157 11.60 -4.62 -20.52
N PRO A 158 10.81 -5.10 -21.50
CA PRO A 158 9.37 -4.97 -21.45
C PRO A 158 8.80 -5.50 -20.14
N GLY A 159 8.00 -4.69 -19.45
CA GLY A 159 7.45 -5.03 -18.14
C GLY A 159 8.35 -4.73 -16.95
N GLU A 160 9.51 -4.12 -17.15
CA GLU A 160 10.32 -3.58 -16.04
C GLU A 160 10.02 -2.10 -15.76
N LEU A 161 10.03 -1.75 -14.49
CA LEU A 161 9.86 -0.39 -14.00
C LEU A 161 11.04 -0.03 -13.10
N PHE A 162 11.63 1.13 -13.31
CA PHE A 162 12.62 1.69 -12.39
C PHE A 162 11.95 2.73 -11.50
N LEU A 163 11.82 2.40 -10.22
CA LEU A 163 11.14 3.24 -9.25
C LEU A 163 12.13 4.22 -8.62
N LEU A 164 11.76 5.50 -8.59
CA LEU A 164 12.67 6.55 -8.14
C LEU A 164 11.93 7.65 -7.38
N SER A 165 12.40 7.97 -6.18
CA SER A 165 12.02 9.22 -5.53
C SER A 165 12.93 10.33 -5.98
N VAL A 166 12.35 11.39 -6.53
CA VAL A 166 13.07 12.61 -6.92
C VAL A 166 13.01 13.68 -5.82
N THR A 167 12.11 13.52 -4.86
CA THR A 167 11.91 14.48 -3.77
C THR A 167 12.71 14.13 -2.51
N ASN A 168 12.94 12.82 -2.26
CA ASN A 168 13.70 12.35 -1.11
C ASN A 168 14.95 11.59 -1.55
N PRO A 169 16.14 12.19 -1.44
CA PRO A 169 17.39 11.50 -1.78
C PRO A 169 17.69 10.30 -0.88
N ALA A 170 17.16 10.25 0.34
CA ALA A 170 17.34 9.14 1.27
C ALA A 170 16.31 8.00 1.07
N SER A 171 15.44 8.11 0.08
CA SER A 171 14.44 7.09 -0.22
C SER A 171 15.06 5.76 -0.62
N PHE A 172 14.55 4.67 -0.05
CA PHE A 172 14.91 3.30 -0.45
C PHE A 172 14.06 2.90 -1.66
N ASP A 173 14.69 2.79 -2.84
CA ASP A 173 14.03 2.54 -4.13
C ASP A 173 14.96 1.78 -5.10
N SER A 174 14.65 1.78 -6.41
CA SER A 174 15.38 0.99 -7.41
C SER A 174 16.87 1.33 -7.53
N ARG A 175 17.33 2.43 -6.95
CA ARG A 175 18.77 2.72 -6.81
C ARG A 175 19.52 1.61 -6.08
N TYR A 176 18.82 0.91 -5.18
CA TYR A 176 19.39 -0.07 -4.26
C TYR A 176 19.04 -1.50 -4.61
N PHE A 177 17.88 -1.75 -5.20
CA PHE A 177 17.41 -3.11 -5.50
C PHE A 177 17.14 -3.37 -6.99
N GLY A 178 17.34 -2.36 -7.86
CA GLY A 178 17.13 -2.50 -9.29
C GLY A 178 15.67 -2.37 -9.74
N PRO A 179 15.39 -2.68 -11.02
CA PRO A 179 14.06 -2.63 -11.58
C PRO A 179 13.11 -3.63 -10.90
N VAL A 180 11.84 -3.32 -10.89
CA VAL A 180 10.76 -4.20 -10.44
C VAL A 180 9.89 -4.62 -11.63
N SER A 181 9.27 -5.80 -11.55
CA SER A 181 8.33 -6.24 -12.56
C SER A 181 7.01 -5.46 -12.46
N ALA A 182 6.44 -5.08 -13.58
CA ALA A 182 5.10 -4.51 -13.64
C ALA A 182 4.04 -5.45 -13.06
N SER A 183 4.27 -6.77 -13.09
CA SER A 183 3.39 -7.76 -12.45
C SER A 183 3.38 -7.69 -10.92
N ALA A 184 4.38 -7.05 -10.30
CA ALA A 184 4.41 -6.79 -8.86
C ALA A 184 3.60 -5.56 -8.45
N VAL A 185 3.13 -4.76 -9.43
CA VAL A 185 2.33 -3.57 -9.18
C VAL A 185 0.91 -3.97 -8.84
N ILE A 186 0.44 -3.53 -7.68
CA ILE A 186 -0.91 -3.74 -7.17
C ILE A 186 -1.89 -2.80 -7.86
N GLY A 187 -1.45 -1.55 -8.11
CA GLY A 187 -2.29 -0.55 -8.76
C GLY A 187 -1.61 0.80 -8.92
N VAL A 188 -2.26 1.69 -9.67
CA VAL A 188 -1.85 3.08 -9.86
C VAL A 188 -2.49 3.94 -8.79
N ALA A 189 -1.67 4.73 -8.11
CA ALA A 189 -2.11 5.59 -7.02
C ALA A 189 -2.28 7.04 -7.50
N HIS A 190 -3.44 7.60 -7.20
CA HIS A 190 -3.81 8.97 -7.52
C HIS A 190 -3.95 9.78 -6.23
N PRO A 191 -3.29 10.94 -6.11
CA PRO A 191 -3.43 11.77 -4.93
C PRO A 191 -4.87 12.28 -4.80
N VAL A 192 -5.42 12.20 -3.58
CA VAL A 192 -6.76 12.70 -3.24
C VAL A 192 -6.67 13.90 -2.31
N TRP A 193 -5.85 13.78 -1.28
CA TRP A 193 -5.57 14.85 -0.33
C TRP A 193 -4.10 14.76 0.05
N LEU A 194 -3.36 15.79 -0.29
CA LEU A 194 -1.95 15.93 0.04
C LEU A 194 -1.80 16.90 1.21
N GLU A 195 -0.90 16.56 2.12
CA GLU A 195 -0.49 17.50 3.16
C GLU A 195 0.37 18.60 2.53
N ALA A 196 0.27 19.80 3.08
CA ALA A 196 1.15 20.89 2.67
C ALA A 196 2.61 20.46 2.91
N ALA A 197 3.47 20.67 1.92
CA ALA A 197 4.89 20.42 2.10
C ALA A 197 5.36 21.17 3.35
N HIS A 198 5.85 20.45 4.36
CA HIS A 198 6.54 21.08 5.47
C HIS A 198 7.85 21.62 4.91
N ASP A 199 7.88 22.92 4.62
CA ASP A 199 9.14 23.62 4.41
C ASP A 199 9.95 23.50 5.69
N GLY A 200 10.83 22.48 5.72
CA GLY A 200 11.74 22.27 6.82
C GLY A 200 12.61 23.51 7.00
N ARG A 201 12.31 24.27 8.05
CA ARG A 201 13.23 25.27 8.60
C ARG A 201 14.34 24.57 9.35
#